data_f6a45a00fc1fc4c1d0463ce763c064c8
#
_entry.id   f6a45a00fc1fc4c1d0463ce763c064c8
#
_cell.length_a   1.000
_cell.length_b   1.000
_cell.length_c   1.000
_cell.angle_alpha   90.00
_cell.angle_beta   90.00
_cell.angle_gamma   90.00
#
_symmetry.space_group_name_H-M   'P 1'
#
loop_
_entity.id
_entity.type
_entity.pdbx_description
1 polymer ?
#
loop_
_entity_poly.entity_id
_entity_poly.type
_entity_poly.pdbx_seq_one_letter_code
_entity_poly.pdbx_strand_id
1 'polypeptide(L)'
;KFIVIPCNTAHYWFDDLQKKTKIPIISMPKEVYAHAIKTCKKNSRIGILATEGTLKTGVYNKFFDKNYMLINPSRSVQKNSVNKAIKLVKMGKVKNASKAIKPAIDFLIKKKCKKIILGCTELPIAIFAFKSFENIKKSKIFLDPNLILAHAAMRKYKR
;
A
#
# COMPACT_ATOMS: atom_id res chain seq x y z
N LYS A 1 21.00 -10.06 -12.03
CA LYS A 1 20.20 -10.67 -10.92
C LYS A 1 19.74 -9.58 -9.97
N PHE A 2 18.55 -9.73 -9.33
CA PHE A 2 18.01 -8.84 -8.31
C PHE A 2 17.07 -9.62 -7.38
N ILE A 3 16.77 -9.04 -6.21
CA ILE A 3 15.86 -9.60 -5.21
C ILE A 3 14.61 -8.70 -5.13
N VAL A 4 13.44 -9.30 -4.97
CA VAL A 4 12.19 -8.63 -4.64
C VAL A 4 11.62 -9.20 -3.34
N ILE A 5 11.04 -8.33 -2.51
CA ILE A 5 10.42 -8.72 -1.24
C ILE A 5 8.95 -8.27 -1.28
N PRO A 6 8.00 -9.17 -1.60
CA PRO A 6 6.59 -8.82 -1.68
C PRO A 6 5.93 -8.75 -0.29
N CYS A 7 6.52 -7.97 0.61
CA CYS A 7 6.05 -7.74 1.96
C CYS A 7 6.35 -6.30 2.39
N ASN A 8 5.30 -5.51 2.65
CA ASN A 8 5.47 -4.11 3.04
C ASN A 8 6.26 -3.96 4.34
N THR A 9 5.88 -4.67 5.40
CA THR A 9 6.50 -4.56 6.73
C THR A 9 7.97 -4.99 6.72
N ALA A 10 8.35 -5.99 5.90
CA ALA A 10 9.73 -6.47 5.82
C ALA A 10 10.72 -5.39 5.33
N HIS A 11 10.24 -4.35 4.66
CA HIS A 11 11.07 -3.21 4.24
C HIS A 11 11.56 -2.34 5.41
N TYR A 12 11.12 -2.61 6.64
CA TYR A 12 11.74 -2.04 7.84
C TYR A 12 13.23 -2.40 7.92
N TRP A 13 13.58 -3.64 7.56
CA TRP A 13 14.95 -4.13 7.55
C TRP A 13 15.66 -3.99 6.21
N PHE A 14 15.11 -3.19 5.28
CA PHE A 14 15.62 -3.07 3.91
C PHE A 14 17.11 -2.73 3.85
N ASP A 15 17.54 -1.72 4.61
CA ASP A 15 18.94 -1.24 4.58
C ASP A 15 19.89 -2.30 5.17
N ASP A 16 19.48 -3.04 6.20
CA ASP A 16 20.27 -4.10 6.81
C ASP A 16 20.37 -5.32 5.90
N LEU A 17 19.28 -5.69 5.23
CA LEU A 17 19.28 -6.76 4.24
C LEU A 17 20.16 -6.40 3.05
N GLN A 18 20.10 -5.17 2.54
CA GLN A 18 20.92 -4.75 1.42
C GLN A 18 22.41 -4.76 1.75
N LYS A 19 22.80 -4.45 2.99
CA LYS A 19 24.20 -4.56 3.45
C LYS A 19 24.73 -6.00 3.49
N LYS A 20 23.86 -7.00 3.63
CA LYS A 20 24.22 -8.42 3.70
C LYS A 20 24.37 -9.08 2.32
N THR A 21 24.02 -8.40 1.24
CA THR A 21 24.13 -8.96 -0.11
C THR A 21 24.59 -7.91 -1.12
N LYS A 22 25.40 -8.35 -2.09
CA LYS A 22 25.77 -7.54 -3.26
C LYS A 22 24.68 -7.53 -4.34
N ILE A 23 23.67 -8.41 -4.23
CA ILE A 23 22.57 -8.47 -5.18
C ILE A 23 21.60 -7.32 -4.85
N PRO A 24 21.27 -6.43 -5.81
CA PRO A 24 20.38 -5.30 -5.52
C PRO A 24 18.99 -5.77 -5.18
N ILE A 25 18.43 -5.23 -4.11
CA ILE A 25 17.03 -5.45 -3.68
C ILE A 25 16.19 -4.31 -4.22
N ILE A 26 15.04 -4.62 -4.84
CA ILE A 26 14.09 -3.59 -5.28
C ILE A 26 13.24 -3.16 -4.08
N SER A 27 13.32 -1.89 -3.70
CA SER A 27 12.55 -1.36 -2.58
C SER A 27 11.11 -1.08 -3.00
N MET A 28 10.16 -1.86 -2.51
CA MET A 28 8.73 -1.67 -2.76
C MET A 28 8.23 -0.26 -2.35
N PRO A 29 8.52 0.28 -1.15
CA PRO A 29 8.07 1.64 -0.79
C PRO A 29 8.67 2.73 -1.68
N LYS A 30 9.93 2.59 -2.11
CA LYS A 30 10.58 3.52 -3.05
C LYS A 30 9.90 3.50 -4.42
N GLU A 31 9.53 2.32 -4.93
CA GLU A 31 8.83 2.20 -6.21
C GLU A 31 7.40 2.78 -6.12
N VAL A 32 6.71 2.57 -4.99
CA VAL A 32 5.40 3.19 -4.75
C VAL A 32 5.51 4.71 -4.72
N TYR A 33 6.52 5.25 -4.06
CA TYR A 33 6.81 6.68 -4.07
C TYR A 33 7.09 7.19 -5.49
N ALA A 34 7.98 6.52 -6.23
CA ALA A 34 8.31 6.88 -7.61
C ALA A 34 7.08 6.84 -8.55
N HIS A 35 6.12 5.97 -8.27
CA HIS A 35 4.84 5.94 -8.99
C HIS A 35 3.92 7.11 -8.55
N ALA A 36 3.86 7.39 -7.26
CA ALA A 36 3.01 8.45 -6.72
C ALA A 36 3.40 9.84 -7.23
N ILE A 37 4.70 10.16 -7.28
CA ILE A 37 5.20 11.47 -7.77
C ILE A 37 4.84 11.73 -9.25
N LYS A 38 4.66 10.68 -10.05
CA LYS A 38 4.24 10.81 -11.46
C LYS A 38 2.73 11.07 -11.61
N THR A 39 1.94 10.75 -10.58
CA THR A 39 0.48 10.75 -10.65
C THR A 39 -0.19 11.70 -9.66
N CYS A 40 0.58 12.33 -8.77
CA CYS A 40 0.10 13.26 -7.75
C CYS A 40 0.89 14.58 -7.80
N LYS A 41 0.18 15.68 -7.64
CA LYS A 41 0.80 16.99 -7.41
C LYS A 41 1.46 17.03 -6.02
N LYS A 42 2.52 17.83 -5.86
CA LYS A 42 3.10 18.14 -4.54
C LYS A 42 2.02 18.57 -3.56
N ASN A 43 2.24 18.33 -2.27
CA ASN A 43 1.30 18.63 -1.18
C ASN A 43 -0.02 17.84 -1.23
N SER A 44 -0.14 16.84 -2.11
CA SER A 44 -1.31 15.97 -2.11
C SER A 44 -1.38 15.12 -0.85
N ARG A 45 -2.60 14.89 -0.36
CA ARG A 45 -2.87 13.90 0.69
C ARG A 45 -2.88 12.51 0.09
N ILE A 46 -2.11 11.61 0.67
CA ILE A 46 -2.02 10.20 0.27
C ILE A 46 -2.42 9.35 1.46
N GLY A 47 -3.51 8.61 1.32
CA GLY A 47 -3.96 7.68 2.34
C GLY A 47 -3.11 6.42 2.35
N ILE A 48 -2.97 5.78 3.52
CA ILE A 48 -2.35 4.48 3.63
C ILE A 48 -3.25 3.53 4.43
N LEU A 49 -3.56 2.38 3.85
CA LEU A 49 -4.22 1.25 4.49
C LEU A 49 -3.18 0.14 4.62
N ALA A 50 -2.81 -0.23 5.84
CA ALA A 50 -1.74 -1.19 6.09
C ALA A 50 -1.92 -1.90 7.43
N THR A 51 -1.08 -2.90 7.72
CA THR A 51 -1.01 -3.47 9.06
C THR A 51 -0.48 -2.45 10.07
N GLU A 52 -0.80 -2.62 11.33
CA GLU A 52 -0.23 -1.76 12.40
C GLU A 52 1.30 -1.82 12.42
N GLY A 53 1.91 -2.98 12.13
CA GLY A 53 3.35 -3.12 12.00
C GLY A 53 3.93 -2.23 10.91
N THR A 54 3.31 -2.21 9.72
CA THR A 54 3.73 -1.34 8.61
C THR A 54 3.59 0.14 8.96
N LEU A 55 2.51 0.51 9.65
CA LEU A 55 2.30 1.91 10.08
C LEU A 55 3.30 2.33 11.16
N LYS A 56 3.52 1.48 12.19
CA LYS A 56 4.46 1.77 13.30
C LYS A 56 5.90 1.88 12.83
N THR A 57 6.32 1.05 11.89
CA THR A 57 7.69 1.06 11.35
C THR A 57 7.96 2.22 10.39
N GLY A 58 6.93 2.92 9.92
CA GLY A 58 7.07 4.10 9.07
C GLY A 58 7.78 3.86 7.75
N VAL A 59 7.72 2.65 7.19
CA VAL A 59 8.44 2.28 5.96
C VAL A 59 8.10 3.14 4.75
N TYR A 60 6.91 3.73 4.72
CA TYR A 60 6.50 4.68 3.69
C TYR A 60 6.87 6.12 4.03
N ASN A 61 6.87 6.50 5.30
CA ASN A 61 7.18 7.86 5.75
C ASN A 61 8.58 8.29 5.31
N LYS A 62 9.53 7.36 5.28
CA LYS A 62 10.91 7.56 4.82
C LYS A 62 10.99 8.18 3.40
N PHE A 63 10.00 7.90 2.54
CA PHE A 63 9.98 8.35 1.14
C PHE A 63 8.97 9.47 0.89
N PHE A 64 7.83 9.46 1.57
CA PHE A 64 6.75 10.43 1.42
C PHE A 64 6.93 11.63 2.36
N ASP A 65 8.06 12.25 2.32
CA ASP A 65 8.44 13.32 3.23
C ASP A 65 7.66 14.65 3.03
N LYS A 66 8.36 15.76 3.19
CA LYS A 66 7.87 17.16 3.10
C LYS A 66 6.98 17.48 1.88
N ASN A 67 6.98 16.67 0.84
CA ASN A 67 6.22 16.95 -0.40
C ASN A 67 4.84 16.28 -0.43
N TYR A 68 4.53 15.37 0.50
CA TYR A 68 3.26 14.65 0.55
C TYR A 68 2.84 14.45 2.00
N MET A 69 1.53 14.46 2.20
CA MET A 69 0.94 14.24 3.51
C MET A 69 0.37 12.82 3.59
N LEU A 70 1.04 11.91 4.31
CA LEU A 70 0.49 10.58 4.58
C LEU A 70 -0.64 10.67 5.61
N ILE A 71 -1.80 10.13 5.26
CA ILE A 71 -2.99 10.10 6.10
C ILE A 71 -3.29 8.66 6.50
N ASN A 72 -3.19 8.38 7.79
CA ASN A 72 -3.57 7.10 8.38
C ASN A 72 -5.05 7.12 8.76
N PRO A 73 -5.75 5.96 8.75
CA PRO A 73 -7.04 5.82 9.41
C PRO A 73 -6.97 6.18 10.89
N SER A 74 -8.09 6.65 11.46
CA SER A 74 -8.17 6.78 12.91
C SER A 74 -8.01 5.41 13.58
N ARG A 75 -7.62 5.39 14.88
CA ARG A 75 -7.42 4.14 15.63
C ARG A 75 -8.64 3.22 15.57
N SER A 76 -9.84 3.77 15.67
CA SER A 76 -11.09 3.01 15.56
C SER A 76 -11.27 2.42 14.15
N VAL A 77 -11.07 3.21 13.10
CA VAL A 77 -11.17 2.76 11.69
C VAL A 77 -10.09 1.73 11.39
N GLN A 78 -8.87 1.91 11.87
CA GLN A 78 -7.79 0.93 11.73
C GLN A 78 -8.21 -0.42 12.31
N LYS A 79 -8.65 -0.45 13.57
CA LYS A 79 -9.04 -1.68 14.28
C LYS A 79 -10.25 -2.36 13.65
N ASN A 80 -11.34 -1.61 13.46
CA ASN A 80 -12.65 -2.15 13.11
C ASN A 80 -12.86 -2.36 11.61
N SER A 81 -12.02 -1.76 10.76
CA SER A 81 -12.13 -1.85 9.31
C SER A 81 -10.88 -2.50 8.71
N VAL A 82 -9.71 -1.86 8.80
CA VAL A 82 -8.49 -2.33 8.13
C VAL A 82 -8.01 -3.68 8.68
N ASN A 83 -7.78 -3.77 10.00
CA ASN A 83 -7.31 -5.01 10.62
C ASN A 83 -8.32 -6.16 10.45
N LYS A 84 -9.62 -5.83 10.56
CA LYS A 84 -10.71 -6.80 10.34
C LYS A 84 -10.71 -7.32 8.91
N ALA A 85 -10.55 -6.45 7.91
CA ALA A 85 -10.52 -6.85 6.51
C ALA A 85 -9.32 -7.76 6.22
N ILE A 86 -8.12 -7.40 6.69
CA ILE A 86 -6.90 -8.22 6.55
C ILE A 86 -7.11 -9.61 7.16
N LYS A 87 -7.64 -9.67 8.40
CA LYS A 87 -7.94 -10.95 9.07
C LYS A 87 -8.93 -11.79 8.27
N LEU A 88 -9.98 -11.18 7.75
CA LEU A 88 -11.00 -11.89 6.97
C LEU A 88 -10.47 -12.46 5.66
N VAL A 89 -9.57 -11.73 4.96
CA VAL A 89 -8.89 -12.26 3.76
C VAL A 89 -8.07 -13.50 4.13
N LYS A 90 -7.26 -13.43 5.20
CA LYS A 90 -6.46 -14.57 5.68
C LYS A 90 -7.31 -15.80 6.06
N MET A 91 -8.57 -15.58 6.44
CA MET A 91 -9.54 -16.65 6.72
C MET A 91 -10.31 -17.11 5.48
N GLY A 92 -9.97 -16.65 4.28
CA GLY A 92 -10.71 -16.95 3.04
C GLY A 92 -12.07 -16.26 2.91
N LYS A 93 -12.47 -15.41 3.88
CA LYS A 93 -13.78 -14.73 3.91
C LYS A 93 -13.75 -13.42 3.11
N VAL A 94 -13.37 -13.50 1.83
CA VAL A 94 -13.06 -12.33 0.98
C VAL A 94 -14.27 -11.40 0.80
N LYS A 95 -15.50 -11.95 0.64
CA LYS A 95 -16.73 -11.13 0.55
C LYS A 95 -16.95 -10.27 1.80
N ASN A 96 -16.69 -10.85 2.98
CA ASN A 96 -16.83 -10.13 4.24
C ASN A 96 -15.70 -9.09 4.42
N ALA A 97 -14.49 -9.42 3.96
CA ALA A 97 -13.37 -8.50 3.95
C ALA A 97 -13.64 -7.25 3.10
N SER A 98 -14.26 -7.44 1.93
CA SER A 98 -14.68 -6.34 1.05
C SER A 98 -15.66 -5.38 1.74
N LYS A 99 -16.64 -5.92 2.46
CA LYS A 99 -17.55 -5.09 3.27
C LYS A 99 -16.82 -4.37 4.41
N ALA A 100 -15.90 -5.07 5.08
CA ALA A 100 -15.18 -4.54 6.23
C ALA A 100 -14.21 -3.40 5.88
N ILE A 101 -13.59 -3.41 4.68
CA ILE A 101 -12.62 -2.38 4.28
C ILE A 101 -13.27 -1.07 3.83
N LYS A 102 -14.54 -1.11 3.42
CA LYS A 102 -15.23 0.06 2.87
C LYS A 102 -15.19 1.29 3.76
N PRO A 103 -15.48 1.23 5.09
CA PRO A 103 -15.42 2.42 5.95
C PRO A 103 -14.03 3.09 5.98
N ALA A 104 -12.94 2.30 5.85
CA ALA A 104 -11.60 2.87 5.82
C ALA A 104 -11.31 3.61 4.51
N ILE A 105 -11.80 3.09 3.39
CA ILE A 105 -11.70 3.74 2.08
C ILE A 105 -12.51 5.04 2.10
N ASP A 106 -13.77 5.01 2.56
CA ASP A 106 -14.63 6.18 2.66
C ASP A 106 -14.02 7.26 3.57
N PHE A 107 -13.40 6.85 4.69
CA PHE A 107 -12.68 7.76 5.58
C PHE A 107 -11.56 8.51 4.83
N LEU A 108 -10.74 7.82 4.06
CA LEU A 108 -9.64 8.44 3.33
C LEU A 108 -10.12 9.32 2.18
N ILE A 109 -11.20 8.93 1.50
CA ILE A 109 -11.86 9.77 0.48
C ILE A 109 -12.40 11.05 1.11
N LYS A 110 -13.08 10.96 2.26
CA LYS A 110 -13.57 12.13 3.03
C LYS A 110 -12.42 13.05 3.48
N LYS A 111 -11.24 12.48 3.76
CA LYS A 111 -10.01 13.24 4.03
C LYS A 111 -9.36 13.83 2.77
N LYS A 112 -10.02 13.73 1.61
CA LYS A 112 -9.57 14.27 0.31
C LYS A 112 -8.22 13.68 -0.15
N CYS A 113 -7.94 12.43 0.20
CA CYS A 113 -6.77 11.72 -0.30
C CYS A 113 -6.86 11.53 -1.82
N LYS A 114 -5.80 11.90 -2.54
CA LYS A 114 -5.72 11.76 -4.00
C LYS A 114 -5.33 10.35 -4.43
N LYS A 115 -4.60 9.65 -3.58
CA LYS A 115 -4.22 8.24 -3.73
C LYS A 115 -4.34 7.52 -2.39
N ILE A 116 -4.48 6.20 -2.45
CA ILE A 116 -4.54 5.31 -1.29
C ILE A 116 -3.57 4.15 -1.52
N ILE A 117 -2.53 4.06 -0.70
CA ILE A 117 -1.58 2.96 -0.71
C ILE A 117 -2.22 1.74 -0.04
N LEU A 118 -2.24 0.61 -0.73
CA LEU A 118 -2.70 -0.68 -0.20
C LEU A 118 -1.52 -1.42 0.44
N GLY A 119 -1.03 -0.90 1.56
CA GLY A 119 0.21 -1.32 2.24
C GLY A 119 0.12 -2.68 2.97
N CYS A 120 -0.74 -3.57 2.50
CA CYS A 120 -0.84 -4.97 2.92
C CYS A 120 -1.29 -5.81 1.73
N THR A 121 -0.69 -6.97 1.54
CA THR A 121 -0.92 -7.86 0.38
C THR A 121 -2.36 -8.38 0.27
N GLU A 122 -3.08 -8.44 1.37
CA GLU A 122 -4.48 -8.85 1.45
C GLU A 122 -5.47 -7.79 0.97
N LEU A 123 -5.11 -6.50 1.04
CA LEU A 123 -6.05 -5.43 0.74
C LEU A 123 -6.45 -5.36 -0.74
N PRO A 124 -5.56 -5.58 -1.72
CA PRO A 124 -5.97 -5.72 -3.12
C PRO A 124 -7.01 -6.82 -3.31
N ILE A 125 -6.86 -7.96 -2.63
CA ILE A 125 -7.81 -9.09 -2.69
C ILE A 125 -9.19 -8.64 -2.19
N ALA A 126 -9.24 -7.96 -1.02
CA ALA A 126 -10.50 -7.46 -0.47
C ALA A 126 -11.21 -6.46 -1.38
N ILE A 127 -10.44 -5.64 -2.11
CA ILE A 127 -10.97 -4.52 -2.90
C ILE A 127 -11.30 -4.97 -4.34
N PHE A 128 -10.38 -5.72 -4.99
CA PHE A 128 -10.52 -5.99 -6.43
C PHE A 128 -11.40 -7.20 -6.75
N ALA A 129 -11.68 -8.07 -5.78
CA ALA A 129 -12.55 -9.22 -5.97
C ALA A 129 -14.05 -8.86 -6.19
N PHE A 130 -14.49 -7.63 -5.87
CA PHE A 130 -15.90 -7.29 -5.86
C PHE A 130 -16.25 -6.06 -6.69
N LYS A 131 -17.42 -6.11 -7.35
CA LYS A 131 -17.97 -5.00 -8.17
C LYS A 131 -18.28 -3.75 -7.33
N SER A 132 -18.53 -3.89 -6.02
CA SER A 132 -18.87 -2.77 -5.12
C SER A 132 -17.87 -1.60 -5.11
N PHE A 133 -16.64 -1.83 -5.59
CA PHE A 133 -15.62 -0.77 -5.72
C PHE A 133 -15.33 -0.35 -7.16
N GLU A 134 -16.16 -0.78 -8.13
CA GLU A 134 -15.91 -0.57 -9.57
C GLU A 134 -15.65 0.91 -9.91
N ASN A 135 -16.51 1.82 -9.43
CA ASN A 135 -16.35 3.26 -9.67
C ASN A 135 -15.07 3.83 -9.04
N ILE A 136 -14.71 3.34 -7.83
CA ILE A 136 -13.50 3.77 -7.13
C ILE A 136 -12.25 3.21 -7.82
N LYS A 137 -12.31 1.98 -8.32
CA LYS A 137 -11.21 1.38 -9.12
C LYS A 137 -10.95 2.16 -10.41
N LYS A 138 -12.01 2.54 -11.15
CA LYS A 138 -11.92 3.34 -12.37
C LYS A 138 -11.26 4.70 -12.13
N SER A 139 -11.39 5.27 -10.93
CA SER A 139 -10.73 6.53 -10.56
C SER A 139 -9.20 6.44 -10.42
N LYS A 140 -8.62 5.24 -10.50
CA LYS A 140 -7.18 4.97 -10.32
C LYS A 140 -6.63 5.51 -8.99
N ILE A 141 -7.47 5.58 -7.95
CA ILE A 141 -7.07 6.12 -6.64
C ILE A 141 -6.11 5.16 -5.89
N PHE A 142 -6.24 3.86 -6.13
CA PHE A 142 -5.44 2.86 -5.41
C PHE A 142 -4.02 2.73 -5.98
N LEU A 143 -3.05 2.70 -5.09
CA LEU A 143 -1.68 2.29 -5.35
C LEU A 143 -1.50 0.89 -4.76
N ASP A 144 -1.38 -0.11 -5.61
CA ASP A 144 -1.09 -1.49 -5.20
C ASP A 144 0.42 -1.72 -5.22
N PRO A 145 1.07 -1.84 -4.05
CA PRO A 145 2.51 -2.03 -3.97
C PRO A 145 2.99 -3.32 -4.63
N ASN A 146 2.20 -4.40 -4.61
CA ASN A 146 2.56 -5.66 -5.25
C ASN A 146 2.64 -5.51 -6.76
N LEU A 147 1.61 -4.89 -7.37
CA LEU A 147 1.59 -4.66 -8.80
C LEU A 147 2.70 -3.69 -9.24
N ILE A 148 2.94 -2.64 -8.45
CA ILE A 148 4.01 -1.67 -8.71
C ILE A 148 5.39 -2.35 -8.63
N LEU A 149 5.61 -3.22 -7.62
CA LEU A 149 6.84 -3.99 -7.46
C LEU A 149 7.05 -4.97 -8.61
N ALA A 150 6.00 -5.67 -9.04
CA ALA A 150 6.05 -6.58 -10.19
C ALA A 150 6.46 -5.83 -11.47
N HIS A 151 5.86 -4.66 -11.74
CA HIS A 151 6.25 -3.82 -12.88
C HIS A 151 7.70 -3.32 -12.75
N ALA A 152 8.17 -2.99 -11.55
CA ALA A 152 9.57 -2.58 -11.32
C ALA A 152 10.53 -3.73 -11.61
N ALA A 153 10.20 -4.95 -11.18
CA ALA A 153 10.97 -6.16 -11.47
C ALA A 153 11.05 -6.42 -12.98
N MET A 154 9.93 -6.32 -13.69
CA MET A 154 9.89 -6.50 -15.15
C MET A 154 10.72 -5.45 -15.89
N ARG A 155 10.66 -4.17 -15.48
CA ARG A 155 11.51 -3.12 -16.06
C ARG A 155 13.01 -3.41 -15.84
N LYS A 156 13.37 -3.97 -14.69
CA LYS A 156 14.77 -4.29 -14.38
C LYS A 156 15.25 -5.56 -15.09
N TYR A 157 14.35 -6.50 -15.37
CA TYR A 157 14.67 -7.72 -16.13
C TYR A 157 14.96 -7.43 -17.59
N LYS A 158 14.25 -6.47 -18.21
CA LYS A 158 14.40 -6.09 -19.62
C LYS A 158 15.63 -5.22 -19.94
N ARG A 159 16.38 -4.80 -18.92
CA ARG A 159 17.65 -4.06 -19.04
C ARG A 159 18.85 -4.98 -18.88
#